data_e3961cd550c30989f3fbd04e6203e859
#
_entry.id   e3961cd550c30989f3fbd04e6203e859
#
_cell.length_a   1.000
_cell.length_b   1.000
_cell.length_c   1.000
_cell.angle_alpha   90.00
_cell.angle_beta   90.00
_cell.angle_gamma   90.00
#
_symmetry.space_group_name_H-M   'P 1'
#
loop_
_entity.id
_entity.type
_entity.pdbx_description
1 polymer ?
#
loop_
_entity_poly.entity_id
_entity_poly.type
_entity_poly.pdbx_seq_one_letter_code
_entity_poly.pdbx_strand_id
1 'polypeptide(L)'
;KRNTVPNAKYEVHDILNRPIKRNFDGIFALDVLEHIVPEKEDLFLQNICGSLKTYGSVILGMPSLESQKFASKSSKAGHVNCKSGQHFKNLLKQYFHNCFLFSMNDEVLHTGFLPMSHYFFVLACNKK
;
A
#
# COMPACT_ATOMS: atom_id res chain seq x y z
N LYS A 1 -19.78 19.86 8.61
CA LYS A 1 -18.63 20.74 8.31
C LYS A 1 -17.48 19.83 7.87
N ARG A 2 -17.04 19.91 6.63
CA ARG A 2 -15.81 19.21 6.19
C ARG A 2 -14.64 19.89 6.90
N ASN A 3 -13.86 19.13 7.66
CA ASN A 3 -12.59 19.61 8.19
C ASN A 3 -11.67 19.87 6.99
N THR A 4 -11.49 21.13 6.62
CA THR A 4 -10.53 21.51 5.58
C THR A 4 -9.15 21.62 6.23
N VAL A 5 -8.26 20.73 5.86
CA VAL A 5 -6.84 20.86 6.23
C VAL A 5 -6.22 21.90 5.30
N PRO A 6 -5.55 22.94 5.81
CA PRO A 6 -4.84 23.89 4.96
C PRO A 6 -3.87 23.15 4.03
N ASN A 7 -3.82 23.54 2.78
CA ASN A 7 -2.96 22.94 1.74
C ASN A 7 -3.33 21.50 1.28
N ALA A 8 -4.48 20.96 1.72
CA ALA A 8 -5.00 19.70 1.21
C ALA A 8 -6.05 19.94 0.13
N LYS A 9 -5.95 19.20 -0.97
CA LYS A 9 -6.98 19.14 -2.02
C LYS A 9 -7.56 17.74 -2.03
N TYR A 10 -8.89 17.65 -2.10
CA TYR A 10 -9.62 16.39 -2.17
C TYR A 10 -10.27 16.27 -3.55
N GLU A 11 -9.98 15.16 -4.22
CA GLU A 11 -10.53 14.88 -5.54
C GLU A 11 -11.13 13.45 -5.53
N VAL A 12 -12.23 13.25 -6.24
CA VAL A 12 -12.78 11.91 -6.48
C VAL A 12 -12.06 11.33 -7.69
N HIS A 13 -11.38 10.19 -7.51
CA HIS A 13 -10.64 9.52 -8.55
C HIS A 13 -10.69 8.01 -8.35
N ASP A 14 -10.92 7.26 -9.41
CA ASP A 14 -10.78 5.82 -9.42
C ASP A 14 -9.39 5.44 -9.95
N ILE A 15 -8.51 5.07 -9.04
CA ILE A 15 -7.12 4.68 -9.35
C ILE A 15 -7.07 3.38 -10.16
N LEU A 16 -8.10 2.56 -10.17
CA LEU A 16 -8.17 1.36 -11.02
C LEU A 16 -8.52 1.69 -12.47
N ASN A 17 -9.04 2.88 -12.75
CA ASN A 17 -9.37 3.30 -14.10
C ASN A 17 -8.15 3.90 -14.82
N ARG A 18 -7.40 4.77 -14.16
CA ARG A 18 -6.24 5.47 -14.76
C ARG A 18 -5.34 6.10 -13.70
N PRO A 19 -4.07 6.41 -14.04
CA PRO A 19 -3.21 7.21 -13.18
C PRO A 19 -3.77 8.62 -13.00
N ILE A 20 -3.44 9.27 -11.89
CA ILE A 20 -3.73 10.70 -11.69
C ILE A 20 -2.83 11.49 -12.65
N LYS A 21 -3.40 12.44 -13.40
CA LYS A 21 -2.68 13.27 -14.39
C LYS A 21 -1.74 14.31 -13.73
N ARG A 22 -1.03 13.91 -12.70
CA ARG A 22 -0.03 14.72 -11.98
C ARG A 22 1.11 13.80 -11.56
N ASN A 23 2.32 14.35 -11.50
CA ASN A 23 3.49 13.60 -11.04
C ASN A 23 3.80 14.02 -9.60
N PHE A 24 3.59 13.09 -8.67
CA PHE A 24 3.82 13.30 -7.25
C PHE A 24 5.25 12.91 -6.85
N ASP A 25 5.82 13.62 -5.88
CA ASP A 25 7.10 13.27 -5.26
C ASP A 25 6.95 12.07 -4.32
N GLY A 26 5.80 11.94 -3.68
CA GLY A 26 5.46 10.83 -2.81
C GLY A 26 3.98 10.44 -2.93
N ILE A 27 3.72 9.16 -2.82
CA ILE A 27 2.37 8.58 -2.77
C ILE A 27 2.31 7.65 -1.56
N PHE A 28 1.21 7.66 -0.84
CA PHE A 28 0.93 6.63 0.14
C PHE A 28 -0.48 6.07 -0.05
N ALA A 29 -0.64 4.78 0.20
CA ALA A 29 -1.93 4.11 0.28
C ALA A 29 -1.87 3.09 1.42
N LEU A 30 -2.68 3.32 2.44
CA LEU A 30 -2.78 2.50 3.64
C LEU A 30 -4.20 1.93 3.70
N ASP A 31 -4.32 0.66 4.01
CA ASP A 31 -5.60 -0.05 4.06
C ASP A 31 -6.40 0.06 2.75
N VAL A 32 -5.73 -0.15 1.62
CA VAL A 32 -6.32 -0.07 0.27
C VAL A 32 -6.11 -1.37 -0.50
N LEU A 33 -4.87 -1.84 -0.61
CA LEU A 33 -4.51 -2.94 -1.51
C LEU A 33 -5.17 -4.27 -1.10
N GLU A 34 -5.39 -4.51 0.17
CA GLU A 34 -6.09 -5.69 0.68
C GLU A 34 -7.55 -5.78 0.23
N HIS A 35 -8.15 -4.66 -0.17
CA HIS A 35 -9.52 -4.60 -0.70
C HIS A 35 -9.58 -4.70 -2.24
N ILE A 36 -8.44 -4.66 -2.91
CA ILE A 36 -8.36 -4.78 -4.36
C ILE A 36 -8.21 -6.26 -4.71
N VAL A 37 -9.10 -6.77 -5.55
CA VAL A 37 -9.02 -8.17 -5.99
C VAL A 37 -7.69 -8.44 -6.71
N PRO A 38 -7.09 -9.63 -6.54
CA PRO A 38 -5.76 -9.94 -7.08
C PRO A 38 -5.61 -9.65 -8.57
N GLU A 39 -6.66 -9.86 -9.37
CA GLU A 39 -6.67 -9.65 -10.81
C GLU A 39 -6.50 -8.16 -11.22
N LYS A 40 -6.75 -7.23 -10.30
CA LYS A 40 -6.60 -5.78 -10.50
C LYS A 40 -5.39 -5.17 -9.78
N GLU A 41 -4.64 -5.98 -9.08
CA GLU A 41 -3.48 -5.54 -8.29
C GLU A 41 -2.42 -4.88 -9.18
N ASP A 42 -2.11 -5.51 -10.30
CA ASP A 42 -1.13 -5.02 -11.27
C ASP A 42 -1.55 -3.65 -11.83
N LEU A 43 -2.82 -3.51 -12.19
CA LEU A 43 -3.38 -2.26 -12.70
C LEU A 43 -3.30 -1.13 -11.65
N PHE A 44 -3.59 -1.44 -10.38
CA PHE A 44 -3.45 -0.50 -9.28
C PHE A 44 -2.01 0.02 -9.16
N LEU A 45 -1.04 -0.90 -9.16
CA LEU A 45 0.38 -0.56 -9.01
C LEU A 45 0.92 0.20 -10.23
N GLN A 46 0.52 -0.18 -11.44
CA GLN A 46 0.87 0.56 -12.67
C GLN A 46 0.35 2.00 -12.62
N ASN A 47 -0.90 2.21 -12.18
CA ASN A 47 -1.49 3.54 -12.10
C ASN A 47 -0.84 4.39 -10.98
N ILE A 48 -0.45 3.79 -9.87
CA ILE A 48 0.39 4.46 -8.85
C ILE A 48 1.73 4.88 -9.46
N CYS A 49 2.43 3.98 -10.13
CA CYS A 49 3.71 4.28 -10.79
C CYS A 49 3.55 5.36 -11.87
N GLY A 50 2.46 5.33 -12.63
CA GLY A 50 2.13 6.34 -13.64
C GLY A 50 1.84 7.73 -13.04
N SER A 51 1.47 7.78 -11.75
CA SER A 51 1.20 9.03 -11.02
C SER A 51 2.44 9.55 -10.27
N LEU A 52 3.52 8.78 -10.21
CA LEU A 52 4.73 9.09 -9.44
C LEU A 52 5.84 9.63 -10.34
N LYS A 53 6.58 10.64 -9.88
CA LYS A 53 7.82 11.11 -10.53
C LYS A 53 8.85 9.98 -10.60
N THR A 54 9.83 10.09 -11.49
CA THR A 54 10.91 9.09 -11.66
C THR A 54 11.64 8.78 -10.35
N TYR A 55 11.95 9.82 -9.57
CA TYR A 55 12.62 9.67 -8.27
C TYR A 55 11.67 9.75 -7.08
N GLY A 56 10.38 9.64 -7.33
CA GLY A 56 9.38 9.63 -6.28
C GLY A 56 9.42 8.36 -5.44
N SER A 57 8.81 8.43 -4.27
CA SER A 57 8.71 7.30 -3.34
C SER A 57 7.27 6.94 -3.08
N VAL A 58 7.00 5.66 -2.83
CA VAL A 58 5.68 5.18 -2.43
C VAL A 58 5.76 4.48 -1.08
N ILE A 59 4.73 4.68 -0.26
CA ILE A 59 4.49 3.90 0.95
C ILE A 59 3.16 3.19 0.78
N LEU A 60 3.20 1.87 0.77
CA LEU A 60 1.98 1.05 0.84
C LEU A 60 1.95 0.33 2.17
N GLY A 61 0.76 0.22 2.76
CA GLY A 61 0.56 -0.51 4.00
C GLY A 61 -0.72 -1.32 3.97
N MET A 62 -0.67 -2.50 4.60
CA MET A 62 -1.81 -3.41 4.72
C MET A 62 -1.70 -4.30 5.95
N PRO A 63 -2.82 -4.81 6.48
CA PRO A 63 -2.80 -5.87 7.48
C PRO A 63 -2.08 -7.11 6.96
N SER A 64 -1.30 -7.76 7.82
CA SER A 64 -0.60 -8.99 7.45
C SER A 64 -1.59 -10.14 7.18
N LEU A 65 -1.22 -11.03 6.26
CA LEU A 65 -1.98 -12.26 6.02
C LEU A 65 -2.09 -13.10 7.30
N GLU A 66 -1.01 -13.17 8.07
CA GLU A 66 -0.91 -13.93 9.31
C GLU A 66 -1.85 -13.42 10.40
N SER A 67 -2.11 -12.10 10.44
CA SER A 67 -3.03 -11.49 11.41
C SER A 67 -4.50 -11.72 11.08
N GLN A 68 -4.84 -12.11 9.83
CA GLN A 68 -6.23 -12.26 9.39
C GLN A 68 -7.01 -13.32 10.18
N LYS A 69 -6.35 -14.30 10.80
CA LYS A 69 -6.99 -15.26 11.69
C LYS A 69 -7.70 -14.58 12.87
N PHE A 70 -7.21 -13.43 13.31
CA PHE A 70 -7.77 -12.63 14.42
C PHE A 70 -8.71 -11.52 13.96
N ALA A 71 -8.80 -11.25 12.66
CA ALA A 71 -9.62 -10.19 12.11
C ALA A 71 -11.13 -10.44 12.33
N SER A 72 -11.90 -9.35 12.39
CA SER A 72 -13.36 -9.42 12.49
C SER A 72 -13.98 -10.10 11.26
N LYS A 73 -15.24 -10.55 11.37
CA LYS A 73 -15.95 -11.12 10.23
C LYS A 73 -16.09 -10.15 9.06
N SER A 74 -16.33 -8.87 9.34
CA SER A 74 -16.42 -7.81 8.33
C SER A 74 -15.07 -7.57 7.64
N SER A 75 -13.98 -7.50 8.42
CA SER A 75 -12.64 -7.37 7.86
C SER A 75 -12.28 -8.56 6.97
N LYS A 76 -12.52 -9.79 7.43
CA LYS A 76 -12.29 -11.00 6.61
C LYS A 76 -13.06 -11.01 5.29
N ALA A 77 -14.27 -10.47 5.28
CA ALA A 77 -15.08 -10.39 4.06
C ALA A 77 -14.54 -9.33 3.08
N GLY A 78 -13.93 -8.25 3.59
CA GLY A 78 -13.39 -7.17 2.77
C GLY A 78 -11.91 -7.33 2.38
N HIS A 79 -11.13 -8.10 3.16
CA HIS A 79 -9.70 -8.30 2.94
C HIS A 79 -9.46 -9.47 1.99
N VAL A 80 -9.62 -9.22 0.71
CA VAL A 80 -9.52 -10.25 -0.34
C VAL A 80 -8.10 -10.48 -0.84
N ASN A 81 -7.15 -9.61 -0.45
CA ASN A 81 -5.79 -9.60 -1.01
C ASN A 81 -4.68 -9.30 0.01
N CYS A 82 -4.84 -9.74 1.25
CA CYS A 82 -3.76 -9.66 2.23
C CYS A 82 -2.56 -10.52 1.83
N LYS A 83 -1.36 -10.07 2.16
CA LYS A 83 -0.12 -10.76 1.82
C LYS A 83 0.75 -11.03 3.05
N SER A 84 1.61 -12.05 2.96
CA SER A 84 2.75 -12.15 3.86
C SER A 84 3.76 -11.04 3.54
N GLY A 85 4.55 -10.64 4.54
CA GLY A 85 5.51 -9.54 4.36
C GLY A 85 6.47 -9.76 3.18
N GLN A 86 6.95 -11.00 2.99
CA GLN A 86 7.85 -11.30 1.88
C GLN A 86 7.16 -11.21 0.51
N HIS A 87 5.92 -11.68 0.40
CA HIS A 87 5.13 -11.53 -0.83
C HIS A 87 4.88 -10.07 -1.15
N PHE A 88 4.51 -9.25 -0.15
CA PHE A 88 4.27 -7.83 -0.32
C PHE A 88 5.51 -7.08 -0.80
N LYS A 89 6.68 -7.35 -0.19
CA LYS A 89 7.96 -6.79 -0.64
C LYS A 89 8.30 -7.23 -2.08
N ASN A 90 8.12 -8.50 -2.41
CA ASN A 90 8.43 -9.04 -3.74
C ASN A 90 7.52 -8.46 -4.82
N LEU A 91 6.26 -8.21 -4.50
CA LEU A 91 5.33 -7.53 -5.38
C LEU A 91 5.86 -6.14 -5.75
N LEU A 92 6.23 -5.32 -4.77
CA LEU A 92 6.74 -3.97 -5.02
C LEU A 92 8.08 -3.97 -5.77
N LYS A 93 8.90 -5.00 -5.60
CA LYS A 93 10.15 -5.17 -6.35
C LYS A 93 9.95 -5.34 -7.87
N GLN A 94 8.75 -5.66 -8.32
CA GLN A 94 8.47 -5.71 -9.77
C GLN A 94 8.47 -4.31 -10.37
N TYR A 95 8.10 -3.29 -9.61
CA TYR A 95 7.91 -1.91 -10.03
C TYR A 95 9.02 -0.96 -9.57
N PHE A 96 9.75 -1.31 -8.51
CA PHE A 96 10.77 -0.47 -7.88
C PHE A 96 12.08 -1.21 -7.69
N HIS A 97 13.19 -0.50 -7.83
CA HIS A 97 14.53 -1.04 -7.57
C HIS A 97 14.77 -1.25 -6.06
N ASN A 98 14.31 -0.33 -5.23
CA ASN A 98 14.55 -0.36 -3.80
C ASN A 98 13.22 -0.50 -3.04
N CYS A 99 13.12 -1.55 -2.23
CA CYS A 99 11.93 -1.83 -1.40
C CYS A 99 12.38 -2.21 0.02
N PHE A 100 11.92 -1.44 0.98
CA PHE A 100 12.19 -1.62 2.41
C PHE A 100 10.91 -2.03 3.11
N LEU A 101 10.91 -3.21 3.74
CA LEU A 101 9.76 -3.75 4.46
C LEU A 101 9.92 -3.44 5.95
N PHE A 102 8.85 -2.92 6.53
CA PHE A 102 8.70 -2.69 7.96
C PHE A 102 7.47 -3.44 8.47
N SER A 103 7.57 -3.91 9.70
CA SER A 103 6.48 -4.48 10.47
C SER A 103 5.93 -3.44 11.43
N MET A 104 4.66 -3.55 11.77
CA MET A 104 4.06 -2.76 12.83
C MET A 104 3.24 -3.67 13.74
N ASN A 105 3.50 -3.57 15.03
CA ASN A 105 2.67 -4.09 16.11
C ASN A 105 2.31 -2.92 17.01
N ASP A 106 1.03 -2.81 17.34
CA ASP A 106 0.48 -1.63 18.00
C ASP A 106 0.85 -0.36 17.22
N GLU A 107 1.55 0.58 17.78
CA GLU A 107 1.96 1.83 17.12
C GLU A 107 3.47 1.90 16.82
N VAL A 108 4.17 0.75 16.92
CA VAL A 108 5.63 0.70 16.79
C VAL A 108 6.02 0.06 15.45
N LEU A 109 6.75 0.81 14.64
CA LEU A 109 7.41 0.29 13.44
C LEU A 109 8.73 -0.38 13.81
N HIS A 110 8.98 -1.55 13.25
CA HIS A 110 10.19 -2.32 13.46
C HIS A 110 10.52 -3.24 12.27
N THR A 111 11.68 -3.88 12.31
CA THR A 111 12.14 -4.86 11.31
C THR A 111 12.20 -6.28 11.92
N GLY A 112 11.28 -6.59 12.82
CA GLY A 112 11.27 -7.85 13.56
C GLY A 112 10.75 -9.05 12.77
N PHE A 113 10.42 -10.11 13.50
CA PHE A 113 9.96 -11.37 12.93
C PHE A 113 8.61 -11.24 12.23
N LEU A 114 8.61 -11.29 10.91
CA LEU A 114 7.46 -11.00 10.06
C LEU A 114 6.19 -11.80 10.39
N PRO A 115 6.25 -13.12 10.73
CA PRO A 115 5.05 -13.90 11.04
C PRO A 115 4.26 -13.41 12.25
N MET A 116 4.85 -12.61 13.13
CA MET A 116 4.18 -12.00 14.29
C MET A 116 3.64 -10.60 14.02
N SER A 117 3.88 -10.05 12.85
CA SER A 117 3.49 -8.69 12.53
C SER A 117 1.99 -8.59 12.29
N HIS A 118 1.35 -7.57 12.84
CA HIS A 118 -0.07 -7.28 12.59
C HIS A 118 -0.26 -6.56 11.26
N TYR A 119 0.69 -5.72 10.90
CA TYR A 119 0.62 -4.83 9.76
C TYR A 119 1.99 -4.70 9.09
N PHE A 120 2.01 -4.48 7.80
CA PHE A 120 3.21 -4.23 7.04
C PHE A 120 3.18 -2.88 6.35
N PHE A 121 4.35 -2.24 6.30
CA PHE A 121 4.62 -1.11 5.41
C PHE A 121 5.76 -1.47 4.47
N VAL A 122 5.62 -1.11 3.21
CA VAL A 122 6.72 -1.11 2.26
C VAL A 122 6.96 0.31 1.78
N LEU A 123 8.16 0.83 2.07
CA LEU A 123 8.69 2.01 1.40
C LEU A 123 9.40 1.54 0.13
N ALA A 124 8.97 2.03 -1.02
CA ALA A 124 9.59 1.72 -2.30
C ALA A 124 9.97 3.00 -3.05
N CYS A 125 11.13 3.00 -3.68
CA CYS A 125 11.65 4.13 -4.44
C CYS A 125 12.50 3.66 -5.63
N ASN A 126 12.84 4.61 -6.51
CA ASN A 126 13.50 4.29 -7.77
C ASN A 126 12.62 3.39 -8.64
N LYS A 127 11.55 3.95 -9.20
CA LYS A 127 10.67 3.17 -10.08
C LYS A 127 11.42 2.69 -11.33
N LYS A 128 11.09 1.52 -11.79
CA LYS A 128 11.63 0.90 -13.01
C LYS A 128 11.04 1.51 -14.27
#